data_bb8d0ddf860e5043c7776f888084704f
#
_entry.id   bb8d0ddf860e5043c7776f888084704f
#
_cell.length_a   1.000
_cell.length_b   1.000
_cell.length_c   1.000
_cell.angle_alpha   90.00
_cell.angle_beta   90.00
_cell.angle_gamma   90.00
#
_symmetry.space_group_name_H-M   'P 1'
#
loop_
_entity.id
_entity.type
_entity.pdbx_description
1 polymer ?
#
loop_
_entity_poly.entity_id
_entity_poly.type
_entity_poly.pdbx_seq_one_letter_code
_entity_poly.pdbx_strand_id
1 'polypeptide(L)'
;MSPTEARAAAGPAAAEPTAAPPAERIVAARPRLLAERPTHYCPGCGHGVVHRLLAEVLEELDLGPRTIGVAPVGCAVFIYDYLLVDFVEAPHGRAPAVATGIRRVRPDAFVLVYQGDGDLAAIGTAEIVHAAARGERLTVVFVNNGVYGMTGGQMAPTTLLGQRTTSTPTGRDARLAGYPLPITEMLALVPGVAYAARGSVAGPAAIGKLKGLLRRACEVQLEGAGLAIVEVLSTCPVGWGLTPVEAVARLA
;
A
#
# COMPACT_ATOMS: atom_id res chain seq x y z
N MET A 1 85.59 36.73 -28.18
CA MET A 1 85.27 35.63 -27.26
C MET A 1 83.96 35.95 -26.55
N SER A 2 82.90 35.39 -26.97
CA SER A 2 81.56 35.55 -26.33
C SER A 2 81.19 34.24 -25.66
N PRO A 3 80.61 34.26 -24.45
CA PRO A 3 80.10 33.06 -23.81
C PRO A 3 78.62 32.85 -24.24
N THR A 4 78.36 31.65 -24.68
CA THR A 4 77.04 31.15 -25.03
C THR A 4 76.25 30.84 -23.77
N GLU A 5 75.17 31.54 -23.55
CA GLU A 5 74.19 31.24 -22.46
C GLU A 5 73.38 29.98 -22.81
N ALA A 6 73.48 28.97 -21.98
CA ALA A 6 72.72 27.76 -22.06
C ALA A 6 71.31 28.02 -21.43
N ARG A 7 70.25 27.98 -22.27
CA ARG A 7 68.85 28.08 -21.88
C ARG A 7 68.42 26.74 -21.30
N ALA A 8 68.17 26.69 -19.98
CA ALA A 8 67.59 25.53 -19.31
C ALA A 8 66.11 25.33 -19.77
N ALA A 9 65.86 24.15 -20.29
CA ALA A 9 64.45 23.75 -20.63
C ALA A 9 63.67 23.44 -19.36
N ALA A 10 62.59 24.15 -19.18
CA ALA A 10 61.61 23.84 -18.12
C ALA A 10 60.93 22.49 -18.42
N GLY A 11 61.02 21.55 -17.49
CA GLY A 11 60.33 20.26 -17.55
C GLY A 11 58.81 20.42 -17.48
N PRO A 12 58.04 19.44 -17.98
CA PRO A 12 56.58 19.52 -17.96
C PRO A 12 56.06 19.61 -16.54
N ALA A 13 55.15 20.57 -16.30
CA ALA A 13 54.43 20.73 -15.05
C ALA A 13 53.65 19.43 -14.72
N ALA A 14 53.82 18.95 -13.49
CA ALA A 14 53.08 17.80 -12.98
C ALA A 14 51.58 18.10 -13.02
N ALA A 15 50.82 17.25 -13.69
CA ALA A 15 49.37 17.35 -13.70
C ALA A 15 48.81 17.20 -12.27
N GLU A 16 47.98 18.13 -11.84
CA GLU A 16 47.30 18.04 -10.57
C GLU A 16 46.43 16.76 -10.54
N PRO A 17 46.37 16.03 -9.42
CA PRO A 17 45.51 14.85 -9.31
C PRO A 17 44.06 15.28 -9.47
N THR A 18 43.39 14.80 -10.52
CA THR A 18 41.93 14.95 -10.71
C THR A 18 41.23 14.35 -9.49
N ALA A 19 40.45 15.16 -8.78
CA ALA A 19 39.65 14.70 -7.65
C ALA A 19 38.80 13.49 -8.08
N ALA A 20 38.81 12.43 -7.26
CA ALA A 20 37.99 11.26 -7.49
C ALA A 20 36.53 11.69 -7.61
N PRO A 21 35.75 11.13 -8.55
CA PRO A 21 34.33 11.45 -8.67
C PRO A 21 33.63 11.17 -7.33
N PRO A 22 32.66 12.01 -6.93
CA PRO A 22 31.93 11.79 -5.68
C PRO A 22 31.31 10.41 -5.69
N ALA A 23 31.44 9.68 -4.56
CA ALA A 23 30.88 8.35 -4.41
C ALA A 23 29.37 8.39 -4.76
N GLU A 24 28.94 7.51 -5.65
CA GLU A 24 27.52 7.39 -6.03
C GLU A 24 26.68 7.16 -4.77
N ARG A 25 25.75 8.07 -4.51
CA ARG A 25 24.80 7.94 -3.42
C ARG A 25 23.54 7.23 -3.92
N ILE A 26 23.23 6.06 -3.37
CA ILE A 26 21.95 5.40 -3.62
C ILE A 26 20.84 6.29 -3.06
N VAL A 27 20.02 6.86 -3.95
CA VAL A 27 18.88 7.73 -3.60
C VAL A 27 17.62 6.90 -3.33
N ALA A 28 17.45 5.79 -4.04
CA ALA A 28 16.35 4.84 -3.84
C ALA A 28 16.83 3.43 -4.18
N ALA A 29 16.45 2.46 -3.37
CA ALA A 29 16.70 1.05 -3.62
C ALA A 29 15.36 0.31 -3.63
N ARG A 30 15.36 -0.90 -4.18
CA ARG A 30 14.25 -1.81 -4.01
C ARG A 30 14.24 -2.35 -2.59
N PRO A 31 13.09 -2.39 -1.90
CA PRO A 31 12.97 -3.03 -0.60
C PRO A 31 13.33 -4.52 -0.68
N ARG A 32 14.07 -5.03 0.30
CA ARG A 32 14.43 -6.46 0.38
C ARG A 32 13.23 -7.36 0.60
N LEU A 33 12.20 -6.84 1.30
CA LEU A 33 10.94 -7.56 1.52
C LEU A 33 10.02 -7.59 0.30
N LEU A 34 10.39 -6.94 -0.80
CA LEU A 34 9.63 -7.00 -2.06
C LEU A 34 10.25 -8.04 -3.00
N ALA A 35 9.52 -9.11 -3.32
CA ALA A 35 9.97 -10.21 -4.14
C ALA A 35 10.39 -9.78 -5.56
N GLU A 36 11.42 -10.45 -6.10
CA GLU A 36 11.98 -10.17 -7.44
C GLU A 36 11.21 -10.89 -8.53
N ARG A 37 9.94 -10.51 -8.72
CA ARG A 37 9.09 -11.09 -9.76
C ARG A 37 8.09 -10.07 -10.30
N PRO A 38 7.66 -10.22 -11.58
CA PRO A 38 6.60 -9.39 -12.12
C PRO A 38 5.29 -9.68 -11.39
N THR A 39 4.49 -8.65 -11.18
CA THR A 39 3.16 -8.80 -10.58
C THR A 39 2.13 -9.17 -11.65
N HIS A 40 1.03 -9.81 -11.23
CA HIS A 40 -0.11 -10.13 -12.10
C HIS A 40 -1.09 -8.95 -12.27
N TYR A 41 -0.84 -7.84 -11.57
CA TYR A 41 -1.75 -6.69 -11.62
C TYR A 41 -1.81 -6.03 -12.99
N CYS A 42 -2.98 -5.50 -13.32
CA CYS A 42 -3.19 -4.73 -14.54
C CYS A 42 -2.26 -3.51 -14.60
N PRO A 43 -1.82 -3.07 -15.79
CA PRO A 43 -1.07 -1.83 -15.95
C PRO A 43 -1.79 -0.64 -15.31
N GLY A 44 -1.09 0.12 -14.46
CA GLY A 44 -1.66 1.26 -13.74
C GLY A 44 -2.50 0.92 -12.50
N CYS A 45 -2.59 -0.35 -12.11
CA CYS A 45 -3.22 -0.76 -10.86
C CYS A 45 -2.40 -0.30 -9.64
N GLY A 46 -3.05 0.24 -8.61
CA GLY A 46 -2.37 0.79 -7.44
C GLY A 46 -1.78 -0.24 -6.47
N HIS A 47 -2.16 -1.53 -6.55
CA HIS A 47 -1.67 -2.55 -5.63
C HIS A 47 -0.14 -2.66 -5.58
N GLY A 48 0.54 -2.59 -6.74
CA GLY A 48 2.00 -2.67 -6.79
C GLY A 48 2.69 -1.52 -6.03
N VAL A 49 2.13 -0.31 -6.07
CA VAL A 49 2.61 0.85 -5.29
C VAL A 49 2.42 0.58 -3.80
N VAL A 50 1.25 0.10 -3.38
CA VAL A 50 0.94 -0.18 -1.97
C VAL A 50 1.86 -1.27 -1.42
N HIS A 51 2.12 -2.34 -2.18
CA HIS A 51 3.05 -3.40 -1.77
C HIS A 51 4.47 -2.87 -1.56
N ARG A 52 4.95 -2.00 -2.46
CA ARG A 52 6.25 -1.35 -2.30
C ARG A 52 6.31 -0.52 -1.01
N LEU A 53 5.29 0.30 -0.75
CA LEU A 53 5.25 1.12 0.46
C LEU A 53 5.20 0.28 1.72
N LEU A 54 4.45 -0.83 1.72
CA LEU A 54 4.41 -1.77 2.84
C LEU A 54 5.78 -2.42 3.07
N ALA A 55 6.44 -2.90 2.02
CA ALA A 55 7.78 -3.47 2.13
C ALA A 55 8.76 -2.45 2.74
N GLU A 56 8.76 -1.20 2.26
CA GLU A 56 9.60 -0.13 2.80
C GLU A 56 9.31 0.15 4.29
N VAL A 57 8.04 0.27 4.67
CA VAL A 57 7.65 0.54 6.06
C VAL A 57 8.01 -0.61 6.99
N LEU A 58 7.76 -1.87 6.56
CA LEU A 58 8.12 -3.05 7.35
C LEU A 58 9.63 -3.18 7.55
N GLU A 59 10.44 -2.83 6.55
CA GLU A 59 11.90 -2.79 6.69
C GLU A 59 12.36 -1.67 7.63
N GLU A 60 11.85 -0.46 7.45
CA GLU A 60 12.22 0.70 8.26
C GLU A 60 11.89 0.51 9.76
N LEU A 61 10.89 -0.30 10.06
CA LEU A 61 10.47 -0.63 11.42
C LEU A 61 11.01 -1.98 11.93
N ASP A 62 11.86 -2.65 11.15
CA ASP A 62 12.43 -3.97 11.44
C ASP A 62 11.35 -5.02 11.79
N LEU A 63 10.25 -5.02 11.04
CA LEU A 63 9.10 -5.87 11.26
C LEU A 63 9.11 -7.17 10.43
N GLY A 64 9.92 -7.25 9.39
CA GLY A 64 9.93 -8.39 8.45
C GLY A 64 9.88 -9.76 9.15
N PRO A 65 10.82 -10.07 10.06
CA PRO A 65 10.93 -11.41 10.67
C PRO A 65 9.75 -11.82 11.57
N ARG A 66 8.93 -10.87 12.02
CA ARG A 66 7.80 -11.13 12.92
C ARG A 66 6.44 -10.76 12.33
N THR A 67 6.41 -10.35 11.07
CA THR A 67 5.16 -10.03 10.38
C THR A 67 4.46 -11.30 9.93
N ILE A 68 3.19 -11.42 10.30
CA ILE A 68 2.26 -12.38 9.72
C ILE A 68 1.18 -11.59 8.99
N GLY A 69 1.20 -11.68 7.66
CA GLY A 69 0.18 -11.09 6.81
C GLY A 69 -1.05 -12.00 6.71
N VAL A 70 -2.22 -11.40 6.57
CA VAL A 70 -3.44 -12.13 6.22
C VAL A 70 -3.87 -11.64 4.84
N ALA A 71 -3.77 -12.56 3.87
CA ALA A 71 -4.10 -12.31 2.47
C ALA A 71 -5.62 -12.28 2.26
N PRO A 72 -6.10 -11.40 1.35
CA PRO A 72 -7.53 -11.24 1.05
C PRO A 72 -8.01 -12.25 0.00
N VAL A 73 -9.29 -12.19 -0.32
CA VAL A 73 -9.81 -12.69 -1.59
C VAL A 73 -10.14 -11.50 -2.51
N GLY A 74 -9.61 -11.54 -3.72
CA GLY A 74 -9.73 -10.48 -4.72
C GLY A 74 -8.42 -10.27 -5.47
N CYS A 75 -8.23 -9.10 -6.10
CA CYS A 75 -7.03 -8.84 -6.91
C CYS A 75 -5.71 -9.05 -6.16
N ALA A 76 -5.68 -8.85 -4.86
CA ALA A 76 -4.47 -8.99 -4.05
C ALA A 76 -4.33 -10.39 -3.39
N VAL A 77 -5.07 -11.40 -3.82
CA VAL A 77 -4.99 -12.76 -3.27
C VAL A 77 -3.55 -13.30 -3.23
N PHE A 78 -2.75 -13.03 -4.26
CA PHE A 78 -1.35 -13.45 -4.36
C PHE A 78 -0.35 -12.50 -3.72
N ILE A 79 -0.76 -11.67 -2.74
CA ILE A 79 0.17 -10.75 -2.05
C ILE A 79 1.37 -11.48 -1.42
N TYR A 80 1.18 -12.71 -0.97
CA TYR A 80 2.23 -13.59 -0.43
C TYR A 80 3.32 -13.96 -1.46
N ASP A 81 3.05 -13.80 -2.75
CA ASP A 81 4.04 -13.96 -3.81
C ASP A 81 4.94 -12.72 -3.98
N TYR A 82 4.53 -11.58 -3.43
CA TYR A 82 5.18 -10.28 -3.65
C TYR A 82 5.81 -9.67 -2.41
N LEU A 83 5.32 -9.99 -1.21
CA LEU A 83 5.93 -9.58 0.05
C LEU A 83 6.58 -10.78 0.74
N LEU A 84 7.87 -10.67 1.06
CA LEU A 84 8.68 -11.73 1.67
C LEU A 84 8.53 -11.73 3.20
N VAL A 85 7.29 -11.95 3.65
CA VAL A 85 6.92 -12.21 5.05
C VAL A 85 5.97 -13.40 5.09
N ASP A 86 5.72 -13.95 6.27
CA ASP A 86 4.76 -15.05 6.41
C ASP A 86 3.33 -14.58 6.11
N PHE A 87 2.56 -15.43 5.44
CA PHE A 87 1.16 -15.16 5.12
C PHE A 87 0.24 -16.33 5.44
N VAL A 88 -0.98 -15.99 5.83
CA VAL A 88 -2.13 -16.90 5.89
C VAL A 88 -3.19 -16.37 4.95
N GLU A 89 -3.69 -17.19 4.04
CA GLU A 89 -4.82 -16.84 3.19
C GLU A 89 -6.13 -17.05 3.95
N ALA A 90 -6.99 -16.04 3.98
CA ALA A 90 -8.29 -16.11 4.63
C ALA A 90 -9.42 -16.34 3.60
N PRO A 91 -10.51 -17.03 3.96
CA PRO A 91 -11.72 -17.01 3.17
C PRO A 91 -12.23 -15.58 2.97
N HIS A 92 -12.95 -15.33 1.89
CA HIS A 92 -13.45 -14.01 1.50
C HIS A 92 -14.17 -13.29 2.64
N GLY A 93 -13.72 -12.08 2.98
CA GLY A 93 -14.23 -11.26 4.07
C GLY A 93 -13.74 -11.65 5.47
N ARG A 94 -13.04 -12.77 5.64
CA ARG A 94 -12.69 -13.31 6.96
C ARG A 94 -11.32 -12.91 7.48
N ALA A 95 -10.57 -12.11 6.73
CA ALA A 95 -9.22 -11.72 7.12
C ALA A 95 -9.13 -11.09 8.53
N PRO A 96 -10.03 -10.20 8.99
CA PRO A 96 -9.97 -9.66 10.35
C PRO A 96 -10.23 -10.72 11.43
N ALA A 97 -11.07 -11.74 11.16
CA ALA A 97 -11.33 -12.83 12.07
C ALA A 97 -10.11 -13.76 12.20
N VAL A 98 -9.49 -14.13 11.06
CA VAL A 98 -8.25 -14.92 11.03
C VAL A 98 -7.13 -14.18 11.75
N ALA A 99 -6.96 -12.88 11.46
CA ALA A 99 -5.98 -12.02 12.11
C ALA A 99 -6.18 -11.96 13.64
N THR A 100 -7.44 -11.87 14.11
CA THR A 100 -7.79 -11.95 15.53
C THR A 100 -7.29 -13.27 16.15
N GLY A 101 -7.51 -14.41 15.48
CA GLY A 101 -7.02 -15.70 15.92
C GLY A 101 -5.50 -15.75 16.03
N ILE A 102 -4.80 -15.32 14.97
CA ILE A 102 -3.33 -15.23 14.94
C ILE A 102 -2.83 -14.38 16.12
N ARG A 103 -3.40 -13.19 16.31
CA ARG A 103 -3.00 -12.26 17.37
C ARG A 103 -3.17 -12.86 18.76
N ARG A 104 -4.17 -13.71 18.98
CA ARG A 104 -4.43 -14.37 20.26
C ARG A 104 -3.42 -15.47 20.59
N VAL A 105 -2.96 -16.22 19.59
CA VAL A 105 -1.99 -17.31 19.78
C VAL A 105 -0.53 -16.87 19.58
N ARG A 106 -0.31 -15.76 18.88
CA ARG A 106 1.00 -15.15 18.63
C ARG A 106 1.02 -13.68 19.05
N PRO A 107 1.01 -13.40 20.36
CA PRO A 107 0.99 -12.01 20.89
C PRO A 107 2.27 -11.23 20.57
N ASP A 108 3.35 -11.90 20.19
CA ASP A 108 4.63 -11.36 19.75
C ASP A 108 4.63 -10.92 18.27
N ALA A 109 3.76 -11.50 17.44
CA ALA A 109 3.72 -11.22 16.02
C ALA A 109 3.19 -9.82 15.71
N PHE A 110 3.70 -9.20 14.65
CA PHE A 110 3.07 -8.06 13.99
C PHE A 110 2.06 -8.61 12.96
N VAL A 111 0.78 -8.27 13.11
CA VAL A 111 -0.27 -8.84 12.25
C VAL A 111 -0.78 -7.78 11.27
N LEU A 112 -0.56 -8.03 9.98
CA LEU A 112 -0.95 -7.18 8.87
C LEU A 112 -2.14 -7.79 8.13
N VAL A 113 -3.27 -7.08 8.07
CA VAL A 113 -4.43 -7.44 7.25
C VAL A 113 -4.42 -6.59 5.99
N TYR A 114 -4.59 -7.23 4.83
CA TYR A 114 -4.68 -6.54 3.55
C TYR A 114 -5.98 -6.93 2.87
N GLN A 115 -6.85 -5.96 2.53
CA GLN A 115 -8.17 -6.24 1.95
C GLN A 115 -8.55 -5.20 0.89
N GLY A 116 -9.30 -5.64 -0.13
CA GLY A 116 -10.01 -4.76 -1.05
C GLY A 116 -11.37 -4.33 -0.52
N ASP A 117 -12.05 -3.42 -1.23
CA ASP A 117 -13.35 -2.88 -0.86
C ASP A 117 -14.46 -3.94 -0.86
N GLY A 118 -14.46 -4.84 -1.84
CA GLY A 118 -15.39 -5.96 -1.86
C GLY A 118 -15.14 -6.96 -0.74
N ASP A 119 -13.89 -7.14 -0.33
CA ASP A 119 -13.52 -8.07 0.71
C ASP A 119 -13.84 -7.51 2.11
N LEU A 120 -13.44 -6.28 2.41
CA LEU A 120 -13.63 -5.67 3.72
C LEU A 120 -15.03 -5.09 3.91
N ALA A 121 -15.50 -4.27 2.96
CA ALA A 121 -16.70 -3.46 3.13
C ALA A 121 -17.99 -4.12 2.59
N ALA A 122 -17.90 -5.29 1.97
CA ALA A 122 -19.07 -6.10 1.61
C ALA A 122 -19.19 -7.32 2.52
N ILE A 123 -18.60 -8.45 2.10
CA ILE A 123 -18.75 -9.73 2.82
C ILE A 123 -18.03 -9.72 4.18
N GLY A 124 -17.01 -8.87 4.37
CA GLY A 124 -16.22 -8.76 5.62
C GLY A 124 -16.66 -7.67 6.57
N THR A 125 -17.79 -6.99 6.32
CA THR A 125 -18.22 -5.85 7.15
C THR A 125 -18.42 -6.23 8.62
N ALA A 126 -19.01 -7.37 8.92
CA ALA A 126 -19.21 -7.82 10.30
C ALA A 126 -17.86 -8.12 10.99
N GLU A 127 -16.96 -8.77 10.29
CA GLU A 127 -15.64 -9.15 10.82
C GLU A 127 -14.80 -7.95 11.21
N ILE A 128 -14.73 -6.93 10.36
CA ILE A 128 -13.95 -5.73 10.68
C ILE A 128 -14.61 -4.90 11.79
N VAL A 129 -15.94 -4.79 11.80
CA VAL A 129 -16.66 -4.08 12.87
C VAL A 129 -16.43 -4.75 14.22
N HIS A 130 -16.51 -6.08 14.27
CA HIS A 130 -16.27 -6.82 15.51
C HIS A 130 -14.80 -6.82 15.95
N ALA A 131 -13.84 -6.86 15.02
CA ALA A 131 -12.43 -6.69 15.33
C ALA A 131 -12.16 -5.28 15.89
N ALA A 132 -12.74 -4.25 15.29
CA ALA A 132 -12.69 -2.88 15.76
C ALA A 132 -13.30 -2.71 17.14
N ALA A 133 -14.51 -3.26 17.36
CA ALA A 133 -15.19 -3.16 18.66
C ALA A 133 -14.41 -3.82 19.80
N ARG A 134 -13.64 -4.89 19.51
CA ARG A 134 -12.75 -5.53 20.49
C ARG A 134 -11.42 -4.80 20.67
N GLY A 135 -11.12 -3.78 19.88
CA GLY A 135 -9.83 -3.09 19.91
C GLY A 135 -8.67 -4.02 19.55
N GLU A 136 -8.87 -4.96 18.62
CA GLU A 136 -7.82 -5.89 18.22
C GLU A 136 -6.58 -5.15 17.70
N ARG A 137 -5.42 -5.49 18.23
CA ARG A 137 -4.15 -4.87 17.85
C ARG A 137 -3.70 -5.38 16.48
N LEU A 138 -4.27 -4.79 15.43
CA LEU A 138 -4.07 -5.15 14.03
C LEU A 138 -3.77 -3.90 13.20
N THR A 139 -2.95 -4.05 12.19
CA THR A 139 -2.81 -3.05 11.12
C THR A 139 -3.60 -3.53 9.90
N VAL A 140 -4.60 -2.76 9.51
CA VAL A 140 -5.48 -3.07 8.37
C VAL A 140 -5.19 -2.10 7.23
N VAL A 141 -4.79 -2.63 6.09
CA VAL A 141 -4.64 -1.89 4.83
C VAL A 141 -5.84 -2.20 3.95
N PHE A 142 -6.66 -1.20 3.75
CA PHE A 142 -7.90 -1.30 3.02
C PHE A 142 -7.79 -0.59 1.68
N VAL A 143 -7.67 -1.34 0.58
CA VAL A 143 -7.54 -0.78 -0.77
C VAL A 143 -8.92 -0.58 -1.38
N ASN A 144 -9.30 0.68 -1.57
CA ASN A 144 -10.58 1.08 -2.12
C ASN A 144 -10.40 1.63 -3.55
N ASN A 145 -10.89 0.89 -4.53
CA ASN A 145 -10.95 1.31 -5.93
C ASN A 145 -12.39 1.48 -6.45
N GLY A 146 -13.39 1.29 -5.58
CA GLY A 146 -14.80 1.50 -5.88
C GLY A 146 -15.43 0.49 -6.84
N VAL A 147 -14.81 -0.70 -7.05
CA VAL A 147 -15.36 -1.77 -7.90
C VAL A 147 -14.84 -3.15 -7.49
N TYR A 148 -15.58 -4.21 -7.77
CA TYR A 148 -15.05 -5.58 -7.73
C TYR A 148 -14.13 -5.83 -8.93
N GLY A 149 -12.84 -5.46 -8.81
CA GLY A 149 -11.90 -5.49 -9.94
C GLY A 149 -11.67 -6.89 -10.51
N MET A 150 -11.47 -7.89 -9.64
CA MET A 150 -11.14 -9.27 -10.04
C MET A 150 -12.24 -9.95 -10.88
N THR A 151 -13.51 -9.67 -10.57
CA THR A 151 -14.65 -10.34 -11.19
C THR A 151 -15.22 -9.61 -12.39
N GLY A 152 -14.63 -8.48 -12.79
CA GLY A 152 -15.02 -7.78 -14.01
C GLY A 152 -15.65 -6.40 -13.80
N GLY A 153 -15.39 -5.73 -12.67
CA GLY A 153 -15.73 -4.32 -12.45
C GLY A 153 -17.20 -4.08 -12.05
N GLN A 154 -17.80 -4.96 -11.28
CA GLN A 154 -19.13 -4.76 -10.69
C GLN A 154 -19.10 -3.69 -9.62
N MET A 155 -20.27 -3.17 -9.28
CA MET A 155 -20.47 -2.21 -8.20
C MET A 155 -20.05 -2.82 -6.85
N ALA A 156 -19.17 -2.14 -6.13
CA ALA A 156 -18.79 -2.41 -4.75
C ALA A 156 -19.60 -1.54 -3.78
N PRO A 157 -19.61 -1.83 -2.47
CA PRO A 157 -20.27 -0.98 -1.48
C PRO A 157 -19.77 0.47 -1.51
N THR A 158 -18.50 0.68 -1.85
CA THR A 158 -17.82 1.98 -1.89
C THR A 158 -17.94 2.72 -3.22
N THR A 159 -18.56 2.12 -4.26
CA THR A 159 -18.78 2.77 -5.57
C THR A 159 -19.51 4.09 -5.39
N LEU A 160 -18.99 5.16 -5.98
CA LEU A 160 -19.53 6.51 -5.85
C LEU A 160 -20.87 6.66 -6.60
N LEU A 161 -21.72 7.59 -6.16
CA LEU A 161 -22.93 7.96 -6.90
C LEU A 161 -22.56 8.44 -8.32
N GLY A 162 -23.35 8.00 -9.30
CA GLY A 162 -23.09 8.27 -10.72
C GLY A 162 -21.92 7.49 -11.32
N GLN A 163 -21.12 6.76 -10.53
CA GLN A 163 -20.05 5.92 -11.07
C GLN A 163 -20.62 4.76 -11.86
N ARG A 164 -20.17 4.62 -13.10
CA ARG A 164 -20.52 3.51 -13.98
C ARG A 164 -19.67 2.29 -13.67
N THR A 165 -20.33 1.13 -13.60
CA THR A 165 -19.72 -0.18 -13.39
C THR A 165 -20.42 -1.20 -14.29
N THR A 166 -19.93 -2.43 -14.37
CA THR A 166 -20.58 -3.47 -15.18
C THR A 166 -21.99 -3.84 -14.68
N SER A 167 -22.27 -3.66 -13.38
CA SER A 167 -23.61 -3.86 -12.81
C SER A 167 -24.42 -2.57 -12.63
N THR A 168 -23.82 -1.40 -12.87
CA THR A 168 -24.48 -0.09 -12.88
C THR A 168 -24.10 0.69 -14.14
N PRO A 169 -24.52 0.25 -15.35
CA PRO A 169 -24.05 0.81 -16.61
C PRO A 169 -24.46 2.27 -16.85
N THR A 170 -25.55 2.71 -16.21
CA THR A 170 -26.06 4.11 -16.24
C THR A 170 -25.51 4.96 -15.10
N GLY A 171 -24.68 4.39 -14.22
CA GLY A 171 -24.19 5.00 -12.98
C GLY A 171 -24.96 4.54 -11.75
N ARG A 172 -24.29 4.53 -10.58
CA ARG A 172 -24.94 4.19 -9.31
C ARG A 172 -26.02 5.21 -8.96
N ASP A 173 -27.26 4.77 -8.87
CA ASP A 173 -28.41 5.56 -8.38
C ASP A 173 -28.71 5.18 -6.92
N ALA A 174 -28.73 6.17 -6.02
CA ALA A 174 -28.99 5.95 -4.61
C ALA A 174 -30.36 5.31 -4.33
N ARG A 175 -31.36 5.56 -5.18
CA ARG A 175 -32.72 4.98 -5.02
C ARG A 175 -32.77 3.48 -5.34
N LEU A 176 -31.85 2.99 -6.18
CA LEU A 176 -31.80 1.58 -6.59
C LEU A 176 -30.73 0.80 -5.84
N ALA A 177 -29.57 1.42 -5.57
CA ALA A 177 -28.39 0.75 -5.06
C ALA A 177 -27.88 1.33 -3.73
N GLY A 178 -28.62 2.25 -3.12
CA GLY A 178 -28.20 2.92 -1.89
C GLY A 178 -26.98 3.81 -2.05
N TYR A 179 -26.54 4.39 -0.94
CA TYR A 179 -25.37 5.27 -0.88
C TYR A 179 -24.07 4.48 -0.75
N PRO A 180 -22.92 5.07 -1.17
CA PRO A 180 -21.61 4.51 -0.86
C PRO A 180 -21.40 4.32 0.64
N LEU A 181 -20.82 3.20 1.03
CA LEU A 181 -20.57 2.91 2.44
C LEU A 181 -19.27 3.61 2.90
N PRO A 182 -19.33 4.58 3.83
CA PRO A 182 -18.16 5.28 4.35
C PRO A 182 -17.52 4.45 5.48
N ILE A 183 -16.99 3.27 5.15
CA ILE A 183 -16.57 2.27 6.14
C ILE A 183 -15.47 2.79 7.08
N THR A 184 -14.52 3.57 6.59
CA THR A 184 -13.43 4.11 7.40
C THR A 184 -13.93 5.12 8.42
N GLU A 185 -14.85 6.00 8.03
CA GLU A 185 -15.51 6.96 8.92
C GLU A 185 -16.37 6.26 9.97
N MET A 186 -17.09 5.23 9.58
CA MET A 186 -17.89 4.41 10.51
C MET A 186 -16.98 3.73 11.54
N LEU A 187 -15.87 3.15 11.10
CA LEU A 187 -14.91 2.50 12.00
C LEU A 187 -14.23 3.49 12.93
N ALA A 188 -13.96 4.72 12.47
CA ALA A 188 -13.35 5.76 13.29
C ALA A 188 -14.21 6.17 14.52
N LEU A 189 -15.51 5.87 14.49
CA LEU A 189 -16.43 6.10 15.62
C LEU A 189 -16.40 4.96 16.67
N VAL A 190 -15.76 3.83 16.36
CA VAL A 190 -15.70 2.68 17.25
C VAL A 190 -14.56 2.89 18.25
N PRO A 191 -14.81 2.84 19.57
CA PRO A 191 -13.80 3.16 20.59
C PRO A 191 -12.53 2.30 20.55
N GLY A 192 -12.58 1.09 20.00
CA GLY A 192 -11.41 0.20 19.85
C GLY A 192 -10.52 0.52 18.65
N VAL A 193 -10.89 1.50 17.82
CA VAL A 193 -10.06 1.98 16.71
C VAL A 193 -9.19 3.12 17.19
N ALA A 194 -7.89 2.85 17.30
CA ALA A 194 -6.91 3.83 17.76
C ALA A 194 -6.39 4.74 16.64
N TYR A 195 -6.51 4.29 15.38
CA TYR A 195 -6.08 5.07 14.22
C TYR A 195 -6.91 4.72 12.99
N ALA A 196 -7.49 5.72 12.35
CA ALA A 196 -8.17 5.61 11.08
C ALA A 196 -7.71 6.74 10.16
N ALA A 197 -7.25 6.40 8.95
CA ALA A 197 -6.74 7.38 8.01
C ALA A 197 -7.08 6.99 6.57
N ARG A 198 -7.09 7.99 5.68
CA ARG A 198 -7.26 7.79 4.24
C ARG A 198 -6.11 8.44 3.48
N GLY A 199 -5.51 7.70 2.57
CA GLY A 199 -4.48 8.16 1.65
C GLY A 199 -4.79 7.74 0.22
N SER A 200 -3.92 8.09 -0.72
CA SER A 200 -4.14 7.85 -2.15
C SER A 200 -2.83 7.51 -2.85
N VAL A 201 -2.91 6.78 -3.96
CA VAL A 201 -1.81 6.54 -4.89
C VAL A 201 -1.82 7.49 -6.09
N ALA A 202 -2.52 8.61 -6.00
CA ALA A 202 -2.74 9.58 -7.10
C ALA A 202 -1.53 10.47 -7.43
N GLY A 203 -0.31 9.96 -7.34
CA GLY A 203 0.92 10.67 -7.71
C GLY A 203 1.94 10.78 -6.58
N PRO A 204 3.15 11.29 -6.85
CA PRO A 204 4.28 11.20 -5.93
C PRO A 204 4.04 11.82 -4.55
N ALA A 205 3.42 12.99 -4.48
CA ALA A 205 3.13 13.66 -3.20
C ALA A 205 2.11 12.89 -2.35
N ALA A 206 1.05 12.34 -2.98
CA ALA A 206 0.06 11.51 -2.31
C ALA A 206 0.66 10.20 -1.83
N ILE A 207 1.50 9.56 -2.66
CA ILE A 207 2.23 8.33 -2.32
C ILE A 207 3.15 8.55 -1.13
N GLY A 208 3.89 9.67 -1.09
CA GLY A 208 4.73 10.03 0.05
C GLY A 208 3.94 10.21 1.35
N LYS A 209 2.78 10.87 1.28
CA LYS A 209 1.87 10.99 2.44
C LYS A 209 1.33 9.64 2.87
N LEU A 210 0.91 8.80 1.92
CA LEU A 210 0.39 7.46 2.20
C LEU A 210 1.43 6.61 2.94
N LYS A 211 2.71 6.67 2.57
CA LYS A 211 3.78 5.98 3.30
C LYS A 211 3.82 6.36 4.78
N GLY A 212 3.70 7.67 5.08
CA GLY A 212 3.63 8.15 6.46
C GLY A 212 2.42 7.64 7.23
N LEU A 213 1.24 7.55 6.57
CA LEU A 213 0.03 7.01 7.19
C LEU A 213 0.17 5.50 7.49
N LEU A 214 0.73 4.73 6.55
CA LEU A 214 1.00 3.30 6.75
C LEU A 214 2.00 3.07 7.89
N ARG A 215 3.07 3.87 7.94
CA ARG A 215 4.04 3.82 9.04
C ARG A 215 3.37 4.09 10.38
N ARG A 216 2.55 5.15 10.49
CA ARG A 216 1.84 5.48 11.73
C ARG A 216 0.89 4.37 12.16
N ALA A 217 0.18 3.73 11.23
CA ALA A 217 -0.68 2.58 11.53
C ALA A 217 0.10 1.40 12.14
N CYS A 218 1.29 1.11 11.59
CA CYS A 218 2.17 0.09 12.15
C CYS A 218 2.64 0.45 13.58
N GLU A 219 3.03 1.70 13.80
CA GLU A 219 3.44 2.21 15.12
C GLU A 219 2.33 2.08 16.16
N VAL A 220 1.08 2.42 15.79
CA VAL A 220 -0.11 2.27 16.66
C VAL A 220 -0.30 0.81 17.12
N GLN A 221 -0.13 -0.16 16.22
CA GLN A 221 -0.18 -1.57 16.60
C GLN A 221 0.97 -1.95 17.55
N LEU A 222 2.19 -1.44 17.31
CA LEU A 222 3.34 -1.68 18.17
C LEU A 222 3.16 -1.09 19.58
N GLU A 223 2.55 0.09 19.66
CA GLU A 223 2.17 0.75 20.92
C GLU A 223 1.07 -0.03 21.67
N GLY A 224 0.38 -0.94 20.99
CA GLY A 224 -0.71 -1.73 21.58
C GLY A 224 -2.00 -0.94 21.79
N ALA A 225 -2.15 0.21 21.12
CA ALA A 225 -3.24 1.16 21.35
C ALA A 225 -4.62 0.68 20.89
N GLY A 226 -4.69 -0.27 19.93
CA GLY A 226 -5.94 -0.77 19.38
C GLY A 226 -5.82 -1.10 17.89
N LEU A 227 -6.95 -1.10 17.18
CA LEU A 227 -6.98 -1.33 15.74
C LEU A 227 -6.53 -0.08 14.98
N ALA A 228 -5.65 -0.27 14.01
CA ALA A 228 -5.25 0.76 13.06
C ALA A 228 -5.74 0.40 11.65
N ILE A 229 -6.42 1.33 10.97
CA ILE A 229 -6.86 1.15 9.58
C ILE A 229 -6.40 2.30 8.70
N VAL A 230 -5.86 1.96 7.53
CA VAL A 230 -5.53 2.92 6.47
C VAL A 230 -6.30 2.54 5.22
N GLU A 231 -7.25 3.38 4.83
CA GLU A 231 -7.90 3.30 3.53
C GLU A 231 -6.99 3.91 2.46
N VAL A 232 -6.77 3.15 1.40
CA VAL A 232 -5.96 3.57 0.26
C VAL A 232 -6.86 3.73 -0.96
N LEU A 233 -7.13 4.96 -1.35
CA LEU A 233 -7.79 5.24 -2.63
C LEU A 233 -6.86 4.84 -3.76
N SER A 234 -7.31 3.91 -4.60
CA SER A 234 -6.49 3.23 -5.60
C SER A 234 -7.16 3.22 -6.97
N THR A 235 -6.34 3.17 -8.01
CA THR A 235 -6.79 3.02 -9.38
C THR A 235 -7.20 1.58 -9.70
N CYS A 236 -8.25 1.44 -10.50
CA CYS A 236 -8.60 0.20 -11.19
C CYS A 236 -8.87 0.49 -12.68
N PRO A 237 -7.82 0.68 -13.52
CA PRO A 237 -8.00 1.11 -14.91
C PRO A 237 -8.96 0.20 -15.69
N VAL A 238 -8.78 -1.11 -15.61
CA VAL A 238 -9.63 -2.09 -16.30
C VAL A 238 -11.07 -2.06 -15.78
N GLY A 239 -11.28 -2.07 -14.46
CA GLY A 239 -12.63 -2.02 -13.87
C GLY A 239 -13.34 -0.68 -14.10
N TRP A 240 -12.60 0.40 -14.37
CA TRP A 240 -13.17 1.72 -14.71
C TRP A 240 -13.30 1.95 -16.21
N GLY A 241 -12.77 1.06 -17.06
CA GLY A 241 -12.72 1.24 -18.52
C GLY A 241 -11.86 2.42 -18.94
N LEU A 242 -10.75 2.68 -18.24
CA LEU A 242 -9.85 3.80 -18.46
C LEU A 242 -8.43 3.31 -18.78
N THR A 243 -7.66 4.15 -19.47
CA THR A 243 -6.21 3.95 -19.56
C THR A 243 -5.54 4.20 -18.20
N PRO A 244 -4.31 3.69 -17.96
CA PRO A 244 -3.57 3.97 -16.73
C PRO A 244 -3.45 5.45 -16.39
N VAL A 245 -3.19 6.30 -17.39
CA VAL A 245 -3.03 7.75 -17.22
C VAL A 245 -4.35 8.41 -16.79
N GLU A 246 -5.44 8.08 -17.50
CA GLU A 246 -6.78 8.58 -17.16
C GLU A 246 -7.24 8.13 -15.77
N ALA A 247 -6.92 6.89 -15.39
CA ALA A 247 -7.25 6.38 -14.07
C ALA A 247 -6.53 7.15 -12.94
N VAL A 248 -5.26 7.50 -13.13
CA VAL A 248 -4.52 8.34 -12.18
C VAL A 248 -5.11 9.76 -12.14
N ALA A 249 -5.40 10.35 -13.30
CA ALA A 249 -6.03 11.68 -13.38
C ALA A 249 -7.42 11.72 -12.71
N ARG A 250 -8.20 10.64 -12.83
CA ARG A 250 -9.50 10.51 -12.15
C ARG A 250 -9.36 10.40 -10.63
N LEU A 251 -8.28 9.80 -10.15
CA LEU A 251 -8.04 9.62 -8.72
C LEU A 251 -7.49 10.87 -8.05
N ALA A 252 -6.82 11.76 -8.80
CA ALA A 252 -6.23 13.01 -8.33
C ALA A 252 -7.30 14.08 -8.04
#